data_19411ad92c7b764056148691979afc75
#
_entry.id   19411ad92c7b764056148691979afc75
#
_cell.length_a   1.000
_cell.length_b   1.000
_cell.length_c   1.000
_cell.angle_alpha   90.00
_cell.angle_beta   90.00
_cell.angle_gamma   90.00
#
_symmetry.space_group_name_H-M   'P 1'
#
loop_
_entity.id
_entity.type
_entity.pdbx_description
1 polymer ?
#
loop_
_entity_poly.entity_id
_entity_poly.type
_entity_poly.pdbx_seq_one_letter_code
_entity_poly.pdbx_strand_id
1 'polypeptide(L)'
;VGLWNKKRKKVPSYLCAICKPCYFLLPQAISQQDLVHMAIQIACGMSYLARREVIHKDLAARNCITDDTLQVKITDNALSRDLFPMDYHCLGDNENRPVRWMALESLVNNEFSSASDVVSAGTPR
;
A
#
# COMPACT_ATOMS: atom_id res chain seq x y z
N VAL A 1 11.27 -7.53 34.81
CA VAL A 1 12.54 -7.15 34.20
C VAL A 1 13.08 -8.35 33.45
N GLY A 2 13.29 -8.25 32.21
CA GLY A 2 14.16 -9.14 31.49
C GLY A 2 13.44 -10.24 30.71
N LEU A 3 13.81 -10.28 29.49
CA LEU A 3 13.82 -11.33 28.47
C LEU A 3 13.05 -10.95 27.20
N TRP A 4 13.29 -9.73 26.75
CA TRP A 4 13.34 -9.50 25.31
C TRP A 4 14.70 -9.97 24.81
N ASN A 5 14.94 -11.27 24.84
CA ASN A 5 16.17 -11.84 24.32
C ASN A 5 15.92 -12.31 22.88
N LYS A 6 16.34 -11.47 21.97
CA LYS A 6 17.18 -11.76 20.81
C LYS A 6 16.99 -13.15 20.18
N LYS A 7 15.93 -13.32 19.44
CA LYS A 7 16.07 -13.90 18.12
C LYS A 7 15.52 -12.84 17.17
N ARG A 8 16.42 -12.05 16.56
CA ARG A 8 16.09 -11.33 15.35
C ARG A 8 15.60 -12.38 14.37
N LYS A 9 14.29 -12.63 14.37
CA LYS A 9 13.67 -13.22 13.21
C LYS A 9 14.06 -12.28 12.08
N LYS A 10 14.80 -12.78 11.09
CA LYS A 10 14.99 -12.08 9.82
C LYS A 10 13.62 -11.61 9.42
N VAL A 11 13.37 -10.32 9.58
CA VAL A 11 12.16 -9.70 9.07
C VAL A 11 12.21 -9.99 7.57
N PRO A 12 11.16 -10.57 6.98
CA PRO A 12 11.17 -10.82 5.56
C PRO A 12 11.52 -9.52 4.84
N SER A 13 12.38 -9.59 3.86
CA SER A 13 12.86 -8.47 3.05
C SER A 13 11.76 -7.77 2.21
N TYR A 14 10.51 -7.94 2.59
CA TYR A 14 9.31 -7.42 1.90
C TYR A 14 8.49 -6.57 2.86
N LEU A 15 9.06 -5.50 3.37
CA LEU A 15 8.32 -4.57 4.21
C LEU A 15 8.02 -3.30 3.42
N CYS A 16 6.76 -2.84 3.54
CA CYS A 16 6.30 -1.60 2.95
C CYS A 16 7.17 -0.43 3.43
N ALA A 17 8.06 0.09 2.57
CA ALA A 17 8.93 1.22 2.90
C ALA A 17 8.18 2.55 3.03
N ILE A 18 6.92 2.59 2.63
CA ILE A 18 6.13 3.81 2.50
C ILE A 18 5.20 4.03 3.69
N CYS A 19 4.93 2.99 4.51
CA CYS A 19 4.13 3.16 5.72
C CYS A 19 4.99 3.58 6.93
N LYS A 20 4.48 4.47 7.78
CA LYS A 20 5.19 4.98 8.97
C LYS A 20 5.83 3.91 9.87
N PRO A 21 5.20 2.74 10.16
CA PRO A 21 5.84 1.71 10.96
C PRO A 21 7.04 1.04 10.29
N CYS A 22 7.08 0.98 8.95
CA CYS A 22 8.14 0.33 8.20
C CYS A 22 9.32 1.26 7.91
N TYR A 23 9.06 2.58 7.84
CA TYR A 23 10.10 3.60 7.65
C TYR A 23 11.18 3.53 8.74
N PHE A 24 10.82 3.09 9.95
CA PHE A 24 11.74 2.96 11.07
C PHE A 24 12.69 1.75 10.96
N LEU A 25 12.42 0.83 10.04
CA LEU A 25 13.19 -0.41 9.87
C LEU A 25 14.19 -0.36 8.71
N LEU A 26 14.15 0.72 7.92
CA LEU A 26 15.12 0.91 6.84
C LEU A 26 16.45 1.42 7.41
N PRO A 27 17.57 0.79 7.07
CA PRO A 27 18.88 1.15 7.59
C PRO A 27 19.42 2.47 7.03
N GLN A 28 18.76 3.07 6.05
CA GLN A 28 19.16 4.32 5.41
C GLN A 28 17.99 5.30 5.36
N ALA A 29 18.29 6.59 5.52
CA ALA A 29 17.33 7.66 5.28
C ALA A 29 16.96 7.67 3.77
N ILE A 30 15.67 7.48 3.48
CA ILE A 30 15.14 7.57 2.12
C ILE A 30 15.21 9.04 1.67
N SER A 31 15.87 9.29 0.56
CA SER A 31 15.96 10.62 -0.04
C SER A 31 14.66 10.97 -0.80
N GLN A 32 14.47 12.25 -1.10
CA GLN A 32 13.36 12.68 -1.94
C GLN A 32 13.44 12.08 -3.35
N GLN A 33 14.63 11.87 -3.88
CA GLN A 33 14.84 11.22 -5.17
C GLN A 33 14.42 9.74 -5.13
N ASP A 34 14.70 9.04 -4.04
CA ASP A 34 14.27 7.66 -3.86
C ASP A 34 12.74 7.55 -3.83
N LEU A 35 12.05 8.48 -3.16
CA LEU A 35 10.59 8.53 -3.15
C LEU A 35 10.01 8.72 -4.54
N VAL A 36 10.59 9.62 -5.34
CA VAL A 36 10.19 9.84 -6.74
C VAL A 36 10.43 8.58 -7.56
N HIS A 37 11.57 7.94 -7.39
CA HIS A 37 11.89 6.69 -8.09
C HIS A 37 10.89 5.56 -7.75
N MET A 38 10.53 5.43 -6.48
CA MET A 38 9.52 4.47 -6.03
C MET A 38 8.13 4.81 -6.61
N ALA A 39 7.74 6.08 -6.65
CA ALA A 39 6.49 6.52 -7.25
C ALA A 39 6.41 6.19 -8.76
N ILE A 40 7.51 6.36 -9.49
CA ILE A 40 7.60 5.98 -10.91
C ILE A 40 7.39 4.47 -11.09
N GLN A 41 7.99 3.65 -10.24
CA GLN A 41 7.83 2.19 -10.29
C GLN A 41 6.37 1.78 -10.04
N ILE A 42 5.69 2.41 -9.07
CA ILE A 42 4.26 2.19 -8.80
C ILE A 42 3.43 2.58 -10.02
N ALA A 43 3.68 3.75 -10.61
CA ALA A 43 2.99 4.20 -11.81
C ALA A 43 3.17 3.24 -13.00
N CYS A 44 4.38 2.73 -13.21
CA CYS A 44 4.66 1.71 -14.22
C CYS A 44 3.89 0.41 -13.96
N GLY A 45 3.85 -0.05 -12.71
CA GLY A 45 3.09 -1.23 -12.31
C GLY A 45 1.58 -1.05 -12.54
N MET A 46 1.03 0.09 -12.16
CA MET A 46 -0.39 0.40 -12.38
C MET A 46 -0.73 0.57 -13.87
N SER A 47 0.16 1.15 -14.66
CA SER A 47 0.01 1.22 -16.13
C SER A 47 -0.01 -0.18 -16.77
N TYR A 48 0.79 -1.11 -16.24
CA TYR A 48 0.76 -2.50 -16.69
C TYR A 48 -0.58 -3.17 -16.35
N LEU A 49 -1.10 -3.00 -15.13
CA LEU A 49 -2.40 -3.54 -14.73
C LEU A 49 -3.54 -2.95 -15.57
N ALA A 50 -3.53 -1.63 -15.78
CA ALA A 50 -4.56 -0.95 -16.59
C ALA A 50 -4.61 -1.48 -18.04
N ARG A 51 -3.45 -1.73 -18.66
CA ARG A 51 -3.40 -2.35 -20.01
C ARG A 51 -3.93 -3.78 -20.06
N ARG A 52 -3.98 -4.45 -18.92
CA ARG A 52 -4.53 -5.80 -18.75
C ARG A 52 -5.97 -5.78 -18.25
N GLU A 53 -6.58 -4.59 -18.14
CA GLU A 53 -7.94 -4.41 -17.62
C GLU A 53 -8.12 -4.93 -16.19
N VAL A 54 -7.02 -4.97 -15.42
CA VAL A 54 -7.03 -5.34 -14.01
C VAL A 54 -7.17 -4.09 -13.16
N ILE A 55 -8.20 -4.04 -12.32
CA ILE A 55 -8.46 -2.97 -11.37
C ILE A 55 -8.02 -3.45 -9.98
N HIS A 56 -7.18 -2.66 -9.31
CA HIS A 56 -6.60 -3.04 -8.01
C HIS A 56 -7.60 -2.88 -6.85
N LYS A 57 -8.36 -1.79 -6.83
CA LYS A 57 -9.40 -1.44 -5.85
C LYS A 57 -8.90 -1.08 -4.44
N ASP A 58 -7.66 -1.38 -4.08
CA ASP A 58 -7.08 -1.10 -2.77
C ASP A 58 -5.62 -0.63 -2.90
N LEU A 59 -5.34 0.26 -3.86
CA LEU A 59 -4.02 0.82 -4.04
C LEU A 59 -3.71 1.79 -2.90
N ALA A 60 -2.75 1.43 -2.08
CA ALA A 60 -2.27 2.20 -0.95
C ALA A 60 -0.84 1.81 -0.60
N ALA A 61 -0.15 2.63 0.19
CA ALA A 61 1.23 2.36 0.60
C ALA A 61 1.38 1.00 1.32
N ARG A 62 0.38 0.57 2.09
CA ARG A 62 0.35 -0.73 2.77
C ARG A 62 0.37 -1.93 1.82
N ASN A 63 -0.06 -1.73 0.56
CA ASN A 63 -0.07 -2.73 -0.50
C ASN A 63 1.09 -2.55 -1.49
N CYS A 64 2.09 -1.73 -1.14
CA CYS A 64 3.33 -1.58 -1.89
C CYS A 64 4.48 -2.13 -1.03
N ILE A 65 5.13 -3.17 -1.51
CA ILE A 65 6.30 -3.75 -0.84
C ILE A 65 7.58 -3.30 -1.53
N THR A 66 8.61 -3.08 -0.75
CA THR A 66 9.93 -2.73 -1.28
C THR A 66 10.99 -3.63 -0.69
N ASP A 67 12.05 -3.84 -1.44
CA ASP A 67 13.25 -4.52 -0.96
C ASP A 67 14.32 -3.49 -0.52
N ASP A 68 15.47 -3.98 -0.09
CA ASP A 68 16.61 -3.19 0.37
C ASP A 68 17.29 -2.41 -0.77
N THR A 69 16.98 -2.70 -2.02
CA THR A 69 17.42 -1.98 -3.22
C THR A 69 16.41 -0.94 -3.70
N LEU A 70 15.35 -0.69 -2.92
CA LEU A 70 14.25 0.23 -3.25
C LEU A 70 13.46 -0.16 -4.51
N GLN A 71 13.46 -1.46 -4.85
CA GLN A 71 12.56 -1.99 -5.88
C GLN A 71 11.16 -2.16 -5.29
N VAL A 72 10.17 -1.50 -5.88
CA VAL A 72 8.77 -1.53 -5.40
C VAL A 72 7.94 -2.50 -6.21
N LYS A 73 7.12 -3.28 -5.52
CA LYS A 73 6.11 -4.14 -6.13
C LYS A 73 4.75 -3.87 -5.52
N ILE A 74 3.76 -3.75 -6.39
CA ILE A 74 2.37 -3.65 -5.99
C ILE A 74 1.87 -5.05 -5.66
N THR A 75 1.13 -5.17 -4.57
CA THR A 75 0.51 -6.42 -4.13
C THR A 75 -0.92 -6.17 -3.68
N ASP A 76 -1.73 -7.21 -3.72
CA ASP A 76 -3.00 -7.27 -3.00
C ASP A 76 -2.78 -8.17 -1.77
N ASN A 77 -2.44 -7.53 -0.66
CA ASN A 77 -2.17 -8.27 0.56
C ASN A 77 -3.48 -8.53 1.32
N ALA A 78 -3.95 -9.76 1.29
CA ALA A 78 -5.14 -10.20 2.03
C ALA A 78 -5.07 -9.90 3.54
N LEU A 79 -3.85 -9.83 4.11
CA LEU A 79 -3.62 -9.48 5.51
C LEU A 79 -3.64 -7.97 5.80
N SER A 80 -3.73 -7.12 4.78
CA SER A 80 -3.71 -5.66 4.99
C SER A 80 -4.84 -5.19 5.89
N ARG A 81 -6.02 -5.79 5.80
CA ARG A 81 -7.17 -5.48 6.66
C ARG A 81 -6.93 -5.80 8.12
N ASP A 82 -6.21 -6.88 8.40
CA ASP A 82 -5.86 -7.30 9.76
C ASP A 82 -4.70 -6.48 10.33
N LEU A 83 -3.72 -6.13 9.49
CA LEU A 83 -2.54 -5.37 9.88
C LEU A 83 -2.81 -3.87 10.03
N PHE A 84 -3.77 -3.34 9.27
CA PHE A 84 -4.13 -1.92 9.23
C PHE A 84 -5.64 -1.71 9.41
N PRO A 85 -6.25 -2.18 10.52
CA PRO A 85 -7.71 -2.18 10.69
C PRO A 85 -8.30 -0.76 10.67
N MET A 86 -7.54 0.27 11.04
CA MET A 86 -7.98 1.67 11.05
C MET A 86 -8.10 2.29 9.65
N ASP A 87 -7.58 1.63 8.64
CA ASP A 87 -7.64 2.10 7.25
C ASP A 87 -8.92 1.62 6.54
N TYR A 88 -9.65 0.70 7.16
CA TYR A 88 -10.86 0.11 6.58
C TYR A 88 -12.09 0.41 7.44
N HIS A 89 -13.19 0.73 6.79
CA HIS A 89 -14.45 1.08 7.43
C HIS A 89 -15.61 0.35 6.77
N CYS A 90 -16.58 -0.07 7.61
CA CYS A 90 -17.82 -0.68 7.16
C CYS A 90 -18.86 0.40 6.83
N LEU A 91 -19.40 0.37 5.62
CA LEU A 91 -20.44 1.32 5.15
C LEU A 91 -21.87 0.80 5.30
N GLY A 92 -22.09 -0.23 6.14
CA GLY A 92 -23.43 -0.77 6.41
C GLY A 92 -23.77 -2.05 5.63
N ASP A 93 -22.89 -2.51 4.75
CA ASP A 93 -23.05 -3.74 3.96
C ASP A 93 -22.20 -4.92 4.48
N ASN A 94 -21.64 -4.79 5.69
CA ASN A 94 -20.72 -5.74 6.32
C ASN A 94 -19.39 -5.94 5.58
N GLU A 95 -19.07 -5.08 4.60
CA GLU A 95 -17.78 -5.07 3.93
C GLU A 95 -16.89 -3.94 4.49
N ASN A 96 -15.68 -4.30 4.89
CA ASN A 96 -14.64 -3.34 5.26
C ASN A 96 -13.95 -2.80 4.01
N ARG A 97 -14.07 -1.49 3.79
CA ARG A 97 -13.55 -0.79 2.60
C ARG A 97 -12.55 0.30 2.98
N PRO A 98 -11.52 0.54 2.15
CA PRO A 98 -10.53 1.58 2.38
C PRO A 98 -11.06 2.97 1.99
N VAL A 99 -12.09 3.45 2.71
CA VAL A 99 -12.90 4.65 2.37
C VAL A 99 -12.05 5.87 2.06
N ARG A 100 -10.95 6.09 2.78
CA ARG A 100 -10.09 7.28 2.61
C ARG A 100 -9.29 7.27 1.30
N TRP A 101 -9.16 6.13 0.65
CA TRP A 101 -8.45 5.97 -0.63
C TRP A 101 -9.39 5.82 -1.81
N MET A 102 -10.69 5.61 -1.56
CA MET A 102 -11.66 5.35 -2.61
C MET A 102 -12.07 6.63 -3.34
N ALA A 103 -12.26 6.51 -4.65
CA ALA A 103 -12.89 7.53 -5.47
C ALA A 103 -14.38 7.68 -5.10
N LEU A 104 -14.94 8.85 -5.40
CA LEU A 104 -16.33 9.16 -5.05
C LEU A 104 -17.32 8.18 -5.71
N GLU A 105 -17.14 7.86 -6.98
CA GLU A 105 -17.96 6.90 -7.71
C GLU A 105 -17.86 5.49 -7.11
N SER A 106 -16.70 5.13 -6.59
CA SER A 106 -16.53 3.84 -5.89
C SER A 106 -17.26 3.80 -4.55
N LEU A 107 -17.32 4.92 -3.84
CA LEU A 107 -18.03 5.05 -2.56
C LEU A 107 -19.55 5.04 -2.74
N VAL A 108 -20.04 5.77 -3.75
CA VAL A 108 -21.49 6.01 -3.94
C VAL A 108 -22.13 4.88 -4.75
N ASN A 109 -21.49 4.49 -5.86
CA ASN A 109 -22.07 3.57 -6.84
C ASN A 109 -21.44 2.19 -6.81
N ASN A 110 -20.39 1.97 -6.01
CA ASN A 110 -19.57 0.76 -6.04
C ASN A 110 -18.92 0.49 -7.41
N GLU A 111 -18.64 1.57 -8.16
CA GLU A 111 -18.01 1.52 -9.47
C GLU A 111 -16.50 1.65 -9.35
N PHE A 112 -15.78 0.67 -9.89
CA PHE A 112 -14.32 0.64 -9.89
C PHE A 112 -13.78 0.65 -11.30
N SER A 113 -12.73 1.42 -11.52
CA SER A 113 -12.06 1.57 -12.80
C SER A 113 -10.57 1.84 -12.61
N SER A 114 -9.80 1.84 -13.68
CA SER A 114 -8.41 2.31 -13.63
C SER A 114 -8.32 3.79 -13.21
N ALA A 115 -9.33 4.60 -13.50
CA ALA A 115 -9.41 5.98 -13.03
C ALA A 115 -9.60 6.07 -11.50
N SER A 116 -10.42 5.20 -10.90
CA SER A 116 -10.56 5.14 -9.44
C SER A 116 -9.25 4.70 -8.75
N ASP A 117 -8.46 3.82 -9.36
CA ASP A 117 -7.14 3.46 -8.86
C ASP A 117 -6.15 4.65 -8.89
N VAL A 118 -6.26 5.54 -9.89
CA VAL A 118 -5.46 6.78 -9.95
C VAL A 118 -5.80 7.71 -8.78
N VAL A 119 -7.07 7.83 -8.42
CA VAL A 119 -7.48 8.58 -7.23
C VAL A 119 -6.85 7.98 -5.97
N SER A 120 -6.90 6.66 -5.83
CA SER A 120 -6.28 5.95 -4.70
C SER A 120 -4.78 6.20 -4.60
N ALA A 121 -4.07 6.26 -5.73
CA ALA A 121 -2.64 6.55 -5.78
C ALA A 121 -2.31 7.99 -5.33
N GLY A 122 -3.19 8.94 -5.61
CA GLY A 122 -3.00 10.37 -5.32
C GLY A 122 -3.50 10.83 -3.96
N THR A 123 -4.10 9.95 -3.14
CA THR A 123 -4.68 10.34 -1.85
C THR A 123 -3.58 10.48 -0.80
N PRO A 124 -3.24 11.70 -0.33
CA PRO A 124 -2.32 11.90 0.78
C PRO A 124 -3.00 11.55 2.10
N ARG A 125 -2.19 11.12 3.06
CA ARG A 125 -2.62 10.98 4.47
C ARG A 125 -2.60 12.31 5.19
#